data_66ee20f150fb16eef85010d82b38b75c
#
_entry.id   66ee20f150fb16eef85010d82b38b75c
#
_cell.length_a   1.000
_cell.length_b   1.000
_cell.length_c   1.000
_cell.angle_alpha   90.00
_cell.angle_beta   90.00
_cell.angle_gamma   90.00
#
_symmetry.space_group_name_H-M   'P 1'
#
loop_
_entity.id
_entity.type
_entity.pdbx_description
1 polymer ?
#
loop_
_entity_poly.entity_id
_entity_poly.type
_entity_poly.pdbx_seq_one_letter_code
_entity_poly.pdbx_strand_id
1 'polypeptide(L)'
;MGTAPRMTVAENLLIAKDRGQKRPFSPRHIQAHKEEFFNLLTRTGNGLDQHLETPTGLLSGGQRQALSLLMATLKRPEFLLLDEHTAALDPKTSVSLMQLTDEFVREDRLTALMITHHMEDALKHGNRLIVMKDGKIVKDLNQAEKSQMQIADYYQFFE
;
A
#
# COMPACT_ATOMS: atom_id res chain seq x y z
N MET A 1 4.16 -9.46 4.91
CA MET A 1 3.62 -8.23 5.54
C MET A 1 4.75 -7.54 6.29
N GLY A 2 4.98 -6.24 6.04
CA GLY A 2 6.14 -5.50 6.55
C GLY A 2 6.05 -5.01 8.00
N THR A 3 5.18 -5.58 8.85
CA THR A 3 4.99 -5.16 10.23
C THR A 3 5.64 -6.10 11.24
N ALA A 4 6.10 -5.58 12.38
CA ALA A 4 6.61 -6.35 13.51
C ALA A 4 5.43 -6.70 14.45
N PRO A 5 4.92 -7.96 14.48
CA PRO A 5 3.63 -8.30 15.09
C PRO A 5 3.56 -8.12 16.60
N ARG A 6 4.70 -8.17 17.29
CA ARG A 6 4.78 -7.97 18.76
C ARG A 6 4.92 -6.50 19.17
N MET A 7 5.15 -5.61 18.22
CA MET A 7 5.27 -4.18 18.45
C MET A 7 3.94 -3.49 18.20
N THR A 8 3.71 -2.38 18.89
CA THR A 8 2.51 -1.56 18.70
C THR A 8 2.52 -0.88 17.33
N VAL A 9 1.36 -0.38 16.90
CA VAL A 9 1.22 0.45 15.69
C VAL A 9 2.17 1.64 15.73
N ALA A 10 2.20 2.37 16.85
CA ALA A 10 3.08 3.52 17.04
C ALA A 10 4.57 3.15 16.92
N GLU A 11 4.99 2.02 17.48
CA GLU A 11 6.38 1.54 17.37
C GLU A 11 6.74 1.14 15.93
N ASN A 12 5.82 0.51 15.20
CA ASN A 12 6.02 0.16 13.79
C ASN A 12 6.17 1.44 12.93
N LEU A 13 5.31 2.45 13.14
CA LEU A 13 5.42 3.74 12.45
C LEU A 13 6.73 4.45 12.77
N LEU A 14 7.17 4.43 14.03
CA LEU A 14 8.42 5.04 14.42
C LEU A 14 9.63 4.37 13.73
N ILE A 15 9.62 3.03 13.62
CA ILE A 15 10.65 2.29 12.86
C ILE A 15 10.66 2.73 11.39
N ALA A 16 9.49 2.88 10.78
CA ALA A 16 9.39 3.33 9.38
C ALA A 16 9.88 4.78 9.21
N LYS A 17 9.54 5.67 10.15
CA LYS A 17 9.97 7.07 10.18
C LYS A 17 11.49 7.21 10.29
N ASP A 18 12.11 6.37 11.11
CA ASP A 18 13.57 6.40 11.36
C ASP A 18 14.38 5.61 10.31
N ARG A 19 13.73 5.08 9.27
CA ARG A 19 14.41 4.29 8.23
C ARG A 19 15.54 5.08 7.58
N GLY A 20 16.75 4.47 7.53
CA GLY A 20 17.94 5.08 6.94
C GLY A 20 18.61 6.15 7.82
N GLN A 21 18.15 6.38 9.05
CA GLN A 21 18.84 7.26 9.98
C GLN A 21 19.78 6.46 10.91
N LYS A 22 20.93 7.06 11.27
CA LYS A 22 21.77 6.53 12.35
C LYS A 22 20.97 6.64 13.65
N ARG A 23 20.68 5.50 14.28
CA ARG A 23 19.96 5.46 15.57
C ARG A 23 20.92 5.75 16.71
N PRO A 24 20.75 6.86 17.46
CA PRO A 24 21.38 6.97 18.76
C PRO A 24 20.73 5.94 19.72
N PHE A 25 21.48 5.46 20.71
CA PHE A 25 20.96 4.69 21.84
C PHE A 25 20.14 5.62 22.76
N SER A 26 19.04 6.18 22.26
CA SER A 26 18.18 7.08 23.02
C SER A 26 16.79 6.48 23.18
N PRO A 27 16.05 6.79 24.25
CA PRO A 27 14.68 6.35 24.44
C PRO A 27 13.81 6.75 23.23
N ARG A 28 12.92 5.85 22.83
CA ARG A 28 11.96 6.12 21.75
C ARG A 28 10.97 7.18 22.21
N HIS A 29 11.00 8.37 21.59
CA HIS A 29 10.08 9.46 21.91
C HIS A 29 8.74 9.29 21.14
N ILE A 30 8.05 8.16 21.33
CA ILE A 30 6.74 7.89 20.70
C ILE A 30 5.74 9.00 20.98
N GLN A 31 5.74 9.52 22.22
CA GLN A 31 4.84 10.59 22.64
C GLN A 31 4.97 11.87 21.80
N ALA A 32 6.18 12.20 21.34
CA ALA A 32 6.43 13.35 20.48
C ALA A 32 5.80 13.22 19.07
N HIS A 33 5.46 11.99 18.65
CA HIS A 33 4.89 11.70 17.35
C HIS A 33 3.44 11.22 17.39
N LYS A 34 2.82 11.20 18.57
CA LYS A 34 1.50 10.60 18.77
C LYS A 34 0.42 11.28 17.93
N GLU A 35 0.41 12.60 17.90
CA GLU A 35 -0.56 13.40 17.12
C GLU A 35 -0.33 13.22 15.60
N GLU A 36 0.91 13.24 15.15
CA GLU A 36 1.29 12.99 13.76
C GLU A 36 0.81 11.60 13.30
N PHE A 37 1.07 10.58 14.11
CA PHE A 37 0.66 9.22 13.80
C PHE A 37 -0.85 9.04 13.84
N PHE A 38 -1.54 9.65 14.80
CA PHE A 38 -3.00 9.63 14.85
C PHE A 38 -3.60 10.22 13.57
N ASN A 39 -3.16 11.41 13.14
CA ASN A 39 -3.64 12.06 11.93
C ASN A 39 -3.36 11.23 10.68
N LEU A 40 -2.19 10.58 10.61
CA LEU A 40 -1.85 9.68 9.51
C LEU A 40 -2.77 8.45 9.47
N LEU A 41 -3.03 7.84 10.62
CA LEU A 41 -3.87 6.64 10.73
C LEU A 41 -5.34 6.93 10.43
N THR A 42 -5.84 8.12 10.78
CA THR A 42 -7.23 8.56 10.48
C THR A 42 -7.50 8.54 8.97
N ARG A 43 -6.49 8.79 8.13
CA ARG A 43 -6.64 8.73 6.66
C ARG A 43 -7.04 7.35 6.15
N THR A 44 -6.77 6.28 6.89
CA THR A 44 -7.11 4.91 6.47
C THR A 44 -8.61 4.63 6.49
N GLY A 45 -9.38 5.39 7.27
CA GLY A 45 -10.84 5.25 7.38
C GLY A 45 -11.35 3.91 7.92
N ASN A 46 -10.44 3.05 8.44
CA ASN A 46 -10.75 1.69 8.92
C ASN A 46 -10.62 1.52 10.44
N GLY A 47 -10.58 2.64 11.19
CA GLY A 47 -10.47 2.66 12.66
C GLY A 47 -9.07 2.40 13.20
N LEU A 48 -8.04 2.39 12.35
CA LEU A 48 -6.65 2.13 12.75
C LEU A 48 -6.10 3.20 13.70
N ASP A 49 -6.63 4.42 13.65
CA ASP A 49 -6.33 5.55 14.55
C ASP A 49 -6.61 5.23 16.02
N GLN A 50 -7.55 4.33 16.31
CA GLN A 50 -7.88 3.90 17.67
C GLN A 50 -6.92 2.82 18.22
N HIS A 51 -5.99 2.34 17.39
CA HIS A 51 -5.12 1.19 17.68
C HIS A 51 -3.64 1.54 17.87
N LEU A 52 -3.29 2.81 18.14
CA LEU A 52 -1.90 3.26 18.27
C LEU A 52 -1.06 2.39 19.22
N GLU A 53 -1.62 2.02 20.35
CA GLU A 53 -0.95 1.23 21.39
C GLU A 53 -1.20 -0.29 21.24
N THR A 54 -1.93 -0.70 20.20
CA THR A 54 -2.27 -2.11 19.96
C THR A 54 -1.09 -2.81 19.24
N PRO A 55 -0.65 -4.00 19.69
CA PRO A 55 0.28 -4.83 18.94
C PRO A 55 -0.27 -5.16 17.54
N THR A 56 0.56 -5.01 16.51
CA THR A 56 0.07 -5.15 15.12
C THR A 56 -0.38 -6.57 14.78
N GLY A 57 0.04 -7.57 15.56
CA GLY A 57 -0.46 -8.94 15.43
C GLY A 57 -1.95 -9.11 15.76
N LEU A 58 -2.55 -8.17 16.52
CA LEU A 58 -3.97 -8.19 16.92
C LEU A 58 -4.87 -7.39 15.95
N LEU A 59 -4.30 -6.72 14.96
CA LEU A 59 -5.04 -5.97 13.95
C LEU A 59 -5.74 -6.91 12.96
N SER A 60 -6.81 -6.45 12.34
CA SER A 60 -7.41 -7.12 11.18
C SER A 60 -6.45 -7.16 9.98
N GLY A 61 -6.73 -8.01 9.00
CA GLY A 61 -5.94 -8.09 7.76
C GLY A 61 -5.85 -6.74 7.05
N GLY A 62 -6.98 -6.05 6.88
CA GLY A 62 -7.07 -4.74 6.24
C GLY A 62 -6.33 -3.65 7.01
N GLN A 63 -6.44 -3.64 8.34
CA GLN A 63 -5.69 -2.70 9.17
C GLN A 63 -4.18 -2.92 9.05
N ARG A 64 -3.71 -4.17 9.03
CA ARG A 64 -2.28 -4.46 8.83
C ARG A 64 -1.77 -4.05 7.45
N GLN A 65 -2.58 -4.25 6.40
CA GLN A 65 -2.22 -3.82 5.04
C GLN A 65 -2.17 -2.30 4.92
N ALA A 66 -3.17 -1.59 5.46
CA ALA A 66 -3.15 -0.13 5.51
C ALA A 66 -1.93 0.39 6.29
N LEU A 67 -1.60 -0.20 7.44
CA LEU A 67 -0.40 0.14 8.18
C LEU A 67 0.88 -0.12 7.37
N SER A 68 0.96 -1.23 6.65
CA SER A 68 2.11 -1.55 5.79
C SER A 68 2.29 -0.52 4.67
N LEU A 69 1.19 -0.06 4.05
CA LEU A 69 1.21 1.00 3.05
C LEU A 69 1.71 2.33 3.66
N LEU A 70 1.14 2.73 4.81
CA LEU A 70 1.58 3.92 5.53
C LEU A 70 3.07 3.87 5.88
N MET A 71 3.55 2.75 6.39
CA MET A 71 4.97 2.55 6.69
C MET A 71 5.86 2.64 5.45
N ALA A 72 5.37 2.17 4.30
CA ALA A 72 6.12 2.24 3.04
C ALA A 72 6.22 3.67 2.50
N THR A 73 5.18 4.49 2.72
CA THR A 73 5.03 5.85 2.16
C THR A 73 5.38 6.96 3.16
N LEU A 74 5.40 6.69 4.49
CA LEU A 74 5.66 7.68 5.55
C LEU A 74 6.94 8.51 5.30
N LYS A 75 7.95 7.88 4.74
CA LYS A 75 9.12 8.53 4.20
C LYS A 75 9.10 8.32 2.70
N ARG A 76 8.77 9.37 1.93
CA ARG A 76 8.59 9.31 0.49
C ARG A 76 9.63 8.40 -0.19
N PRO A 77 9.24 7.26 -0.76
CA PRO A 77 10.13 6.37 -1.46
C PRO A 77 10.40 6.91 -2.88
N GLU A 78 11.55 6.57 -3.46
CA GLU A 78 11.82 6.81 -4.88
C GLU A 78 10.97 5.89 -5.77
N PHE A 79 10.69 4.67 -5.29
CA PHE A 79 9.92 3.67 -5.99
C PHE A 79 9.08 2.83 -5.01
N LEU A 80 7.79 2.68 -5.29
CA LEU A 80 6.85 1.89 -4.50
C LEU A 80 6.49 0.60 -5.23
N LEU A 81 6.80 -0.55 -4.60
CA LEU A 81 6.42 -1.87 -5.09
C LEU A 81 5.24 -2.41 -4.27
N LEU A 82 4.17 -2.77 -4.95
CA LEU A 82 2.95 -3.32 -4.37
C LEU A 82 2.69 -4.68 -5.01
N ASP A 83 2.86 -5.74 -4.23
CA ASP A 83 2.65 -7.12 -4.68
C ASP A 83 1.39 -7.68 -4.02
N GLU A 84 0.32 -7.80 -4.82
CA GLU A 84 -0.99 -8.33 -4.43
C GLU A 84 -1.51 -7.78 -3.08
N HIS A 85 -1.28 -6.51 -2.81
CA HIS A 85 -1.50 -5.91 -1.50
C HIS A 85 -2.97 -5.85 -1.05
N THR A 86 -3.92 -6.20 -1.94
CA THR A 86 -5.36 -6.26 -1.65
C THR A 86 -5.93 -7.68 -1.67
N ALA A 87 -5.18 -8.69 -2.13
CA ALA A 87 -5.70 -10.02 -2.46
C ALA A 87 -6.34 -10.78 -1.27
N ALA A 88 -5.90 -10.53 -0.03
CA ALA A 88 -6.40 -11.20 1.17
C ALA A 88 -7.47 -10.40 1.92
N LEU A 89 -8.07 -9.40 1.29
CA LEU A 89 -9.03 -8.48 1.91
C LEU A 89 -10.46 -8.73 1.39
N ASP A 90 -11.44 -8.40 2.21
CA ASP A 90 -12.82 -8.32 1.75
C ASP A 90 -12.98 -7.19 0.71
N PRO A 91 -13.99 -7.27 -0.18
CA PRO A 91 -14.13 -6.32 -1.29
C PRO A 91 -14.19 -4.85 -0.88
N LYS A 92 -14.87 -4.54 0.24
CA LYS A 92 -15.01 -3.16 0.72
C LYS A 92 -13.66 -2.61 1.21
N THR A 93 -12.94 -3.40 1.98
CA THR A 93 -11.61 -3.04 2.49
C THR A 93 -10.59 -2.92 1.36
N SER A 94 -10.67 -3.80 0.35
CA SER A 94 -9.83 -3.75 -0.86
C SER A 94 -10.00 -2.42 -1.61
N VAL A 95 -11.26 -2.02 -1.88
CA VAL A 95 -11.55 -0.75 -2.56
C VAL A 95 -11.01 0.45 -1.76
N SER A 96 -11.22 0.47 -0.43
CA SER A 96 -10.73 1.56 0.41
C SER A 96 -9.20 1.64 0.42
N LEU A 97 -8.51 0.50 0.46
CA LEU A 97 -7.05 0.46 0.42
C LEU A 97 -6.49 0.89 -0.93
N MET A 98 -7.15 0.52 -2.04
CA MET A 98 -6.78 0.98 -3.38
C MET A 98 -6.94 2.49 -3.53
N GLN A 99 -8.04 3.07 -3.03
CA GLN A 99 -8.24 4.51 -3.03
C GLN A 99 -7.13 5.23 -2.25
N LEU A 100 -6.80 4.75 -1.06
CA LEU A 100 -5.71 5.29 -0.25
C LEU A 100 -4.35 5.18 -0.97
N THR A 101 -4.12 4.07 -1.67
CA THR A 101 -2.91 3.88 -2.49
C THR A 101 -2.82 4.92 -3.61
N ASP A 102 -3.90 5.15 -4.35
CA ASP A 102 -3.96 6.16 -5.41
C ASP A 102 -3.73 7.58 -4.85
N GLU A 103 -4.28 7.89 -3.67
CA GLU A 103 -4.06 9.17 -3.00
C GLU A 103 -2.57 9.39 -2.72
N PHE A 104 -1.88 8.45 -2.09
CA PHE A 104 -0.45 8.56 -1.79
C PHE A 104 0.41 8.66 -3.05
N VAL A 105 0.13 7.81 -4.05
CA VAL A 105 0.87 7.84 -5.32
C VAL A 105 0.72 9.20 -6.00
N ARG A 106 -0.47 9.79 -5.99
CA ARG A 106 -0.75 11.08 -6.62
C ARG A 106 -0.19 12.26 -5.82
N GLU A 107 -0.43 12.31 -4.49
CA GLU A 107 0.00 13.43 -3.62
C GLU A 107 1.52 13.55 -3.61
N ASP A 108 2.22 12.46 -3.44
CA ASP A 108 3.68 12.41 -3.36
C ASP A 108 4.35 12.23 -4.73
N ARG A 109 3.57 12.14 -5.82
CA ARG A 109 4.06 11.89 -7.20
C ARG A 109 5.01 10.71 -7.23
N LEU A 110 4.60 9.59 -6.64
CA LEU A 110 5.43 8.39 -6.55
C LEU A 110 5.48 7.66 -7.90
N THR A 111 6.63 7.07 -8.19
CA THR A 111 6.70 6.01 -9.19
C THR A 111 6.31 4.70 -8.50
N ALA A 112 5.21 4.09 -8.93
CA ALA A 112 4.70 2.86 -8.34
C ALA A 112 4.57 1.75 -9.38
N LEU A 113 4.90 0.53 -8.97
CA LEU A 113 4.60 -0.70 -9.71
C LEU A 113 3.71 -1.58 -8.84
N MET A 114 2.51 -1.87 -9.33
CA MET A 114 1.56 -2.75 -8.68
C MET A 114 1.45 -4.07 -9.46
N ILE A 115 1.56 -5.18 -8.75
CA ILE A 115 1.27 -6.52 -9.28
C ILE A 115 -0.08 -6.93 -8.71
N THR A 116 -0.98 -7.35 -9.60
CA THR A 116 -2.31 -7.85 -9.23
C THR A 116 -2.80 -8.88 -10.23
N HIS A 117 -3.58 -9.84 -9.75
CA HIS A 117 -4.35 -10.75 -10.60
C HIS A 117 -5.82 -10.30 -10.73
N HIS A 118 -6.21 -9.21 -10.07
CA HIS A 118 -7.52 -8.60 -10.22
C HIS A 118 -7.54 -7.69 -11.45
N MET A 119 -8.22 -8.15 -12.50
CA MET A 119 -8.27 -7.46 -13.81
C MET A 119 -8.90 -6.07 -13.71
N GLU A 120 -9.95 -5.92 -12.90
CA GLU A 120 -10.60 -4.63 -12.68
C GLU A 120 -9.64 -3.60 -12.09
N ASP A 121 -8.84 -3.99 -11.10
CA ASP A 121 -7.83 -3.13 -10.48
C ASP A 121 -6.73 -2.78 -11.49
N ALA A 122 -6.26 -3.76 -12.27
CA ALA A 122 -5.26 -3.56 -13.30
C ALA A 122 -5.72 -2.56 -14.37
N LEU A 123 -6.99 -2.60 -14.77
CA LEU A 123 -7.56 -1.65 -15.74
C LEU A 123 -7.84 -0.27 -15.14
N LYS A 124 -8.27 -0.20 -13.89
CA LYS A 124 -8.72 1.03 -13.26
C LYS A 124 -7.55 1.89 -12.76
N HIS A 125 -6.52 1.28 -12.19
CA HIS A 125 -5.43 1.97 -11.50
C HIS A 125 -4.14 2.05 -12.34
N GLY A 126 -3.32 3.08 -12.09
CA GLY A 126 -2.06 3.32 -12.82
C GLY A 126 -2.27 3.82 -14.27
N ASN A 127 -1.20 4.30 -14.87
CA ASN A 127 -1.16 4.92 -16.21
C ASN A 127 -0.49 4.05 -17.28
N ARG A 128 -0.07 2.85 -16.95
CA ARG A 128 0.53 1.85 -17.84
C ARG A 128 0.13 0.46 -17.39
N LEU A 129 -0.16 -0.44 -18.30
CA LEU A 129 -0.48 -1.82 -18.00
C LEU A 129 0.50 -2.76 -18.71
N ILE A 130 1.17 -3.59 -17.92
CA ILE A 130 2.06 -4.64 -18.42
C ILE A 130 1.41 -5.98 -18.11
N VAL A 131 1.18 -6.78 -19.15
CA VAL A 131 0.64 -8.14 -19.01
C VAL A 131 1.78 -9.13 -19.16
N MET A 132 1.90 -10.05 -18.19
CA MET A 132 2.91 -11.09 -18.17
C MET A 132 2.27 -12.47 -18.28
N LYS A 133 2.84 -13.34 -19.11
CA LYS A 133 2.49 -14.77 -19.27
C LYS A 133 3.78 -15.58 -19.39
N ASP A 134 3.91 -16.66 -18.63
CA ASP A 134 5.07 -17.57 -18.65
C ASP A 134 6.43 -16.84 -18.50
N GLY A 135 6.49 -15.84 -17.62
CA GLY A 135 7.70 -15.06 -17.36
C GLY A 135 8.07 -14.06 -18.44
N LYS A 136 7.21 -13.83 -19.44
CA LYS A 136 7.43 -12.90 -20.56
C LYS A 136 6.37 -11.80 -20.56
N ILE A 137 6.78 -10.60 -20.99
CA ILE A 137 5.84 -9.51 -21.27
C ILE A 137 5.15 -9.82 -22.60
N VAL A 138 3.84 -10.00 -22.56
CA VAL A 138 3.01 -10.27 -23.75
C VAL A 138 2.29 -9.03 -24.25
N LYS A 139 2.05 -8.06 -23.36
CA LYS A 139 1.50 -6.74 -23.71
C LYS A 139 2.13 -5.66 -22.80
N ASP A 140 2.26 -4.47 -23.39
CA ASP A 140 2.71 -3.25 -22.70
C ASP A 140 1.89 -2.10 -23.27
N LEU A 141 0.96 -1.59 -22.48
CA LEU A 141 -0.06 -0.63 -22.89
C LEU A 141 0.11 0.68 -22.15
N ASN A 142 0.17 1.78 -22.87
CA ASN A 142 0.13 3.12 -22.30
C ASN A 142 -1.29 3.50 -21.86
N GLN A 143 -1.45 4.69 -21.26
CA GLN A 143 -2.72 5.18 -20.74
C GLN A 143 -3.84 5.21 -21.80
N ALA A 144 -3.54 5.64 -23.02
CA ALA A 144 -4.53 5.77 -24.07
C ALA A 144 -5.02 4.40 -24.56
N GLU A 145 -4.10 3.47 -24.76
CA GLU A 145 -4.41 2.08 -25.14
C GLU A 145 -5.18 1.36 -24.02
N LYS A 146 -4.73 1.51 -22.76
CA LYS A 146 -5.37 0.93 -21.59
C LYS A 146 -6.81 1.41 -21.42
N SER A 147 -7.09 2.70 -21.65
CA SER A 147 -8.43 3.29 -21.50
C SER A 147 -9.47 2.76 -22.50
N GLN A 148 -9.03 2.15 -23.58
CA GLN A 148 -9.91 1.53 -24.59
C GLN A 148 -10.20 0.06 -24.32
N MET A 149 -9.48 -0.57 -23.36
CA MET A 149 -9.65 -1.98 -23.05
C MET A 149 -10.88 -2.24 -22.18
N GLN A 150 -11.52 -3.36 -22.46
CA GLN A 150 -12.56 -3.96 -21.62
C GLN A 150 -12.02 -5.23 -20.92
N ILE A 151 -12.68 -5.65 -19.85
CA ILE A 151 -12.30 -6.88 -19.13
C ILE A 151 -12.29 -8.10 -20.07
N ALA A 152 -13.20 -8.17 -21.05
CA ALA A 152 -13.26 -9.24 -22.03
C ALA A 152 -11.97 -9.35 -22.87
N ASP A 153 -11.35 -8.21 -23.21
CA ASP A 153 -10.12 -8.20 -24.02
C ASP A 153 -8.93 -8.79 -23.25
N TYR A 154 -8.99 -8.70 -21.91
CA TYR A 154 -7.94 -9.20 -21.06
C TYR A 154 -7.82 -10.74 -21.08
N TYR A 155 -8.94 -11.44 -21.17
CA TYR A 155 -8.94 -12.92 -21.22
C TYR A 155 -8.21 -13.45 -22.45
N GLN A 156 -8.24 -12.72 -23.57
CA GLN A 156 -7.55 -13.12 -24.81
C GLN A 156 -6.02 -13.21 -24.66
N PHE A 157 -5.44 -12.55 -23.65
CA PHE A 157 -4.00 -12.65 -23.41
C PHE A 157 -3.58 -13.94 -22.71
N PHE A 158 -4.52 -14.68 -22.16
CA PHE A 158 -4.27 -15.90 -21.39
C PHE A 158 -4.75 -17.17 -22.10
N GLU A 159 -5.44 -17.03 -23.21
CA GLU A 159 -5.70 -18.13 -24.16
C GLU A 159 -4.43 -18.41 -24.98
#